data_f6dd73e03f80c03fd0df252c1711f48d
#
_entry.id   f6dd73e03f80c03fd0df252c1711f48d
#
_cell.length_a   1.000
_cell.length_b   1.000
_cell.length_c   1.000
_cell.angle_alpha   90.00
_cell.angle_beta   90.00
_cell.angle_gamma   90.00
#
_symmetry.space_group_name_H-M   'P 1'
#
loop_
_entity.id
_entity.type
_entity.pdbx_description
1 polymer ?
#
loop_
_entity_poly.entity_id
_entity_poly.type
_entity_poly.pdbx_seq_one_letter_code
_entity_poly.pdbx_strand_id
1 'polypeptide(L)'
;MSNLHAFYTKILSLLHELEPMDNFFNQTRVPKASDKTLIGRIERSVYNRRRRQLGVKIEQFRQQIVNQLSPSSLCYLIDSMPLETCKISRAKRSRICQETEQTSPDYGYCAAHNMIYFGYKIHAVCTQQGIFKTFDISKASVHDIHYLDDVKNQLNHCILIGDKGYLSRQYQRDLFDSAAIELTTPKRTSQVDFEPFKPLYRKARKRIETLFSQLCDQFNIRRNYAKSFTGFATRILSKITALTMIQWINLRNGNHINNLKIVVA
;
A
#
# COMPACT_ATOMS: atom_id res chain seq x y z
N MET A 1 -25.63 20.69 -4.04
CA MET A 1 -24.83 20.05 -2.96
C MET A 1 -23.57 19.51 -3.61
N SER A 2 -22.42 19.68 -2.97
CA SER A 2 -21.16 19.31 -3.60
C SER A 2 -21.05 17.78 -3.76
N ASN A 3 -20.48 17.30 -4.86
CA ASN A 3 -20.16 15.89 -5.13
C ASN A 3 -19.47 15.20 -3.94
N LEU A 4 -18.76 15.96 -3.10
CA LEU A 4 -18.09 15.48 -1.90
C LEU A 4 -19.05 14.96 -0.82
N HIS A 5 -20.22 15.60 -0.65
CA HIS A 5 -21.21 15.17 0.34
C HIS A 5 -21.92 13.86 -0.08
N ALA A 6 -22.24 13.73 -1.36
CA ALA A 6 -22.82 12.49 -1.92
C ALA A 6 -21.82 11.32 -1.81
N PHE A 7 -20.55 11.58 -2.11
CA PHE A 7 -19.47 10.61 -1.97
C PHE A 7 -19.28 10.15 -0.51
N TYR A 8 -19.29 11.08 0.44
CA TYR A 8 -19.18 10.78 1.86
C TYR A 8 -20.37 9.96 2.37
N THR A 9 -21.59 10.33 2.01
CA THR A 9 -22.80 9.58 2.39
C THR A 9 -22.75 8.16 1.85
N LYS A 10 -22.28 7.98 0.60
CA LYS A 10 -22.10 6.65 0.00
C LYS A 10 -21.04 5.83 0.75
N ILE A 11 -19.92 6.46 1.13
CA ILE A 11 -18.89 5.80 1.95
C ILE A 11 -19.46 5.36 3.31
N LEU A 12 -20.21 6.22 3.99
CA LEU A 12 -20.82 5.88 5.27
C LEU A 12 -21.80 4.70 5.13
N SER A 13 -22.67 4.70 4.11
CA SER A 13 -23.60 3.59 3.90
C SER A 13 -22.86 2.27 3.64
N LEU A 14 -21.77 2.31 2.87
CA LEU A 14 -20.94 1.15 2.59
C LEU A 14 -20.16 0.65 3.82
N LEU A 15 -19.75 1.57 4.70
CA LEU A 15 -19.16 1.21 6.00
C LEU A 15 -20.14 0.45 6.88
N HIS A 16 -21.41 0.87 6.91
CA HIS A 16 -22.48 0.18 7.64
C HIS A 16 -22.79 -1.22 7.08
N GLU A 17 -22.62 -1.44 5.79
CA GLU A 17 -22.79 -2.76 5.18
C GLU A 17 -21.63 -3.72 5.50
N LEU A 18 -20.41 -3.21 5.68
CA LEU A 18 -19.21 -4.02 5.95
C LEU A 18 -19.11 -4.47 7.41
N GLU A 19 -19.56 -3.64 8.34
CA GLU A 19 -19.66 -4.00 9.76
C GLU A 19 -21.07 -3.70 10.27
N PRO A 20 -21.80 -4.71 10.75
CA PRO A 20 -23.01 -4.46 11.53
C PRO A 20 -22.65 -3.53 12.69
N MET A 21 -23.47 -2.53 12.91
CA MET A 21 -23.30 -1.32 13.74
C MET A 21 -22.66 -1.53 15.14
N ASP A 22 -22.62 -2.75 15.64
CA ASP A 22 -22.27 -3.03 17.02
C ASP A 22 -20.78 -2.98 17.36
N ASN A 23 -19.86 -3.08 16.38
CA ASN A 23 -18.44 -3.20 16.67
C ASN A 23 -17.59 -1.98 16.29
N PHE A 24 -17.95 -1.21 15.26
CA PHE A 24 -17.14 -0.08 14.80
C PHE A 24 -17.45 1.21 15.56
N PHE A 25 -18.70 1.37 16.00
CA PHE A 25 -19.24 2.58 16.62
C PHE A 25 -19.63 2.40 18.09
N ASN A 26 -19.40 1.24 18.69
CA ASN A 26 -19.57 1.05 20.15
C ASN A 26 -18.52 1.88 20.92
N GLN A 27 -18.62 3.20 20.79
CA GLN A 27 -18.00 4.13 21.70
C GLN A 27 -18.90 4.26 22.91
N THR A 28 -18.39 3.91 24.09
CA THR A 28 -19.02 4.13 25.40
C THR A 28 -19.38 5.60 25.69
N ARG A 29 -19.13 6.51 24.74
CA ARG A 29 -19.52 7.93 24.78
C ARG A 29 -20.19 8.31 23.47
N VAL A 30 -21.41 8.83 23.58
CA VAL A 30 -22.13 9.47 22.48
C VAL A 30 -21.23 10.56 21.87
N PRO A 31 -20.95 10.55 20.56
CA PRO A 31 -20.16 11.60 19.94
C PRO A 31 -20.81 12.95 20.16
N LYS A 32 -20.05 13.95 20.62
CA LYS A 32 -20.54 15.32 20.83
C LYS A 32 -20.98 16.05 19.56
N ALA A 33 -20.80 15.45 18.38
CA ALA A 33 -21.20 16.00 17.10
C ALA A 33 -21.61 14.86 16.15
N SER A 34 -22.68 15.05 15.39
CA SER A 34 -23.07 14.11 14.33
C SER A 34 -22.01 14.08 13.22
N ASP A 35 -21.88 12.95 12.51
CA ASP A 35 -20.92 12.82 11.40
C ASP A 35 -21.11 13.89 10.32
N LYS A 36 -22.35 14.37 10.12
CA LYS A 36 -22.67 15.51 9.23
C LYS A 36 -22.03 16.83 9.67
N THR A 37 -21.81 17.03 10.97
CA THR A 37 -21.19 18.23 11.53
C THR A 37 -19.66 18.17 11.53
N LEU A 38 -19.08 16.97 11.40
CA LEU A 38 -17.63 16.76 11.46
C LEU A 38 -16.89 17.20 10.20
N ILE A 39 -17.51 17.12 9.02
CA ILE A 39 -16.82 17.36 7.73
C ILE A 39 -16.39 18.82 7.56
N GLY A 40 -17.10 19.79 8.14
CA GLY A 40 -16.79 21.21 8.00
C GLY A 40 -16.01 21.85 9.15
N ARG A 41 -15.79 21.14 10.27
CA ARG A 41 -15.34 21.76 11.54
C ARG A 41 -14.22 21.04 12.28
N ILE A 42 -13.62 19.96 11.72
CA ILE A 42 -12.49 19.31 12.38
C ILE A 42 -11.23 20.10 12.11
N GLU A 43 -10.63 20.62 13.18
CA GLU A 43 -9.31 21.20 13.12
C GLU A 43 -8.29 20.17 12.58
N ARG A 44 -7.38 20.63 11.71
CA ARG A 44 -6.36 19.77 11.05
C ARG A 44 -5.53 18.95 12.05
N SER A 45 -5.22 19.51 13.21
CA SER A 45 -4.46 18.85 14.27
C SER A 45 -5.23 17.66 14.85
N VAL A 46 -6.52 17.85 15.14
CA VAL A 46 -7.44 16.84 15.67
C VAL A 46 -7.63 15.71 14.65
N TYR A 47 -7.87 16.06 13.38
CA TYR A 47 -7.97 15.07 12.29
C TYR A 47 -6.72 14.20 12.19
N ASN A 48 -5.54 14.82 12.16
CA ASN A 48 -4.28 14.08 12.05
C ASN A 48 -4.03 13.18 13.27
N ARG A 49 -4.38 13.62 14.48
CA ARG A 49 -4.27 12.81 15.70
C ARG A 49 -5.21 11.61 15.65
N ARG A 50 -6.50 11.81 15.35
CA ARG A 50 -7.48 10.72 15.23
C ARG A 50 -7.09 9.70 14.16
N ARG A 51 -6.65 10.16 12.99
CA ARG A 51 -6.19 9.26 11.93
C ARG A 51 -5.04 8.36 12.39
N ARG A 52 -4.07 8.88 13.15
CA ARG A 52 -2.97 8.05 13.71
C ARG A 52 -3.49 7.01 14.70
N GLN A 53 -4.44 7.39 15.55
CA GLN A 53 -5.05 6.47 16.52
C GLN A 53 -5.89 5.37 15.85
N LEU A 54 -6.47 5.64 14.71
CA LEU A 54 -7.31 4.71 13.96
C LEU A 54 -6.54 3.86 12.94
N GLY A 55 -5.21 3.96 12.87
CA GLY A 55 -4.41 3.28 11.85
C GLY A 55 -4.70 1.78 11.74
N VAL A 56 -4.72 1.07 12.88
CA VAL A 56 -5.02 -0.39 12.91
C VAL A 56 -6.44 -0.67 12.38
N LYS A 57 -7.44 0.11 12.80
CA LYS A 57 -8.82 -0.06 12.33
C LYS A 57 -8.97 0.24 10.83
N ILE A 58 -8.26 1.25 10.32
CA ILE A 58 -8.23 1.58 8.90
C ILE A 58 -7.66 0.40 8.10
N GLU A 59 -6.59 -0.25 8.59
CA GLU A 59 -6.02 -1.41 7.92
C GLU A 59 -6.96 -2.62 7.98
N GLN A 60 -7.56 -2.92 9.14
CA GLN A 60 -8.55 -3.98 9.27
C GLN A 60 -9.71 -3.79 8.29
N PHE A 61 -10.24 -2.57 8.21
CA PHE A 61 -11.29 -2.21 7.27
C PHE A 61 -10.83 -2.39 5.81
N ARG A 62 -9.62 -1.92 5.47
CA ARG A 62 -9.05 -2.14 4.14
C ARG A 62 -8.97 -3.62 3.79
N GLN A 63 -8.54 -4.47 4.72
CA GLN A 63 -8.43 -5.91 4.50
C GLN A 63 -9.80 -6.57 4.26
N GLN A 64 -10.86 -6.13 4.93
CA GLN A 64 -12.23 -6.60 4.67
C GLN A 64 -12.64 -6.28 3.22
N ILE A 65 -12.37 -5.06 2.75
CA ILE A 65 -12.63 -4.66 1.36
C ILE A 65 -11.79 -5.52 0.39
N VAL A 66 -10.51 -5.71 0.67
CA VAL A 66 -9.62 -6.52 -0.18
C VAL A 66 -10.15 -7.96 -0.31
N ASN A 67 -10.65 -8.55 0.78
CA ASN A 67 -11.21 -9.89 0.76
C ASN A 67 -12.50 -9.98 -0.08
N GLN A 68 -13.29 -8.89 -0.16
CA GLN A 68 -14.45 -8.84 -1.07
C GLN A 68 -14.06 -8.63 -2.52
N LEU A 69 -13.02 -7.82 -2.79
CA LEU A 69 -12.50 -7.55 -4.12
C LEU A 69 -11.80 -8.76 -4.75
N SER A 70 -11.11 -9.54 -3.92
CA SER A 70 -10.31 -10.69 -4.36
C SER A 70 -10.31 -11.78 -3.29
N PRO A 71 -11.38 -12.57 -3.20
CA PRO A 71 -11.52 -13.61 -2.17
C PRO A 71 -10.48 -14.72 -2.31
N SER A 72 -10.08 -15.04 -3.53
CA SER A 72 -9.04 -16.01 -3.81
C SER A 72 -8.19 -15.56 -5.00
N SER A 73 -6.90 -15.42 -4.81
CA SER A 73 -5.93 -15.19 -5.89
C SER A 73 -4.79 -16.18 -5.73
N LEU A 74 -4.45 -16.87 -6.81
CA LEU A 74 -3.33 -17.82 -6.85
C LEU A 74 -2.05 -17.18 -7.37
N CYS A 75 -2.10 -15.92 -7.80
CA CYS A 75 -0.96 -15.23 -8.35
C CYS A 75 -0.90 -13.78 -7.88
N TYR A 76 0.23 -13.42 -7.32
CA TYR A 76 0.53 -12.09 -6.82
C TYR A 76 1.78 -11.49 -7.46
N LEU A 77 1.87 -10.19 -7.41
CA LEU A 77 2.99 -9.39 -7.90
C LEU A 77 3.61 -8.65 -6.73
N ILE A 78 4.93 -8.68 -6.63
CA ILE A 78 5.68 -7.96 -5.60
C ILE A 78 6.63 -6.95 -6.24
N ASP A 79 6.67 -5.75 -5.68
CA ASP A 79 7.60 -4.71 -6.09
C ASP A 79 7.78 -3.66 -4.98
N SER A 80 8.75 -2.77 -5.14
CA SER A 80 9.00 -1.66 -4.22
C SER A 80 9.06 -0.32 -4.96
N MET A 81 8.75 0.76 -4.23
CA MET A 81 8.82 2.12 -4.76
C MET A 81 9.47 3.06 -3.74
N PRO A 82 10.41 3.95 -4.16
CA PRO A 82 11.01 4.93 -3.28
C PRO A 82 10.00 5.98 -2.81
N LEU A 83 10.10 6.35 -1.54
CA LEU A 83 9.34 7.39 -0.87
C LEU A 83 10.29 8.41 -0.25
N GLU A 84 10.63 9.43 -0.99
CA GLU A 84 11.52 10.50 -0.54
C GLU A 84 10.87 11.32 0.59
N THR A 85 11.63 11.59 1.64
CA THR A 85 11.20 12.49 2.73
C THR A 85 11.61 13.94 2.47
N CYS A 86 12.72 14.15 1.79
CA CYS A 86 13.22 15.46 1.35
C CYS A 86 14.21 15.31 0.19
N LYS A 87 14.55 16.43 -0.44
CA LYS A 87 15.63 16.49 -1.44
C LYS A 87 16.96 16.06 -0.81
N ILE A 88 17.79 15.32 -1.54
CA ILE A 88 19.09 14.79 -1.09
C ILE A 88 19.99 15.88 -0.48
N SER A 89 20.00 17.09 -1.03
CA SER A 89 20.76 18.23 -0.50
C SER A 89 20.33 18.67 0.90
N ARG A 90 19.15 18.28 1.36
CA ARG A 90 18.62 18.58 2.69
C ARG A 90 18.69 17.38 3.65
N ALA A 91 19.12 16.22 3.20
CA ALA A 91 19.11 14.98 3.99
C ALA A 91 19.83 15.13 5.32
N LYS A 92 21.06 15.66 5.33
CA LYS A 92 21.87 15.86 6.54
C LYS A 92 21.25 16.79 7.58
N ARG A 93 20.32 17.68 7.19
CA ARG A 93 19.62 18.64 8.06
C ARG A 93 18.17 18.25 8.33
N SER A 94 17.71 17.15 7.75
CA SER A 94 16.33 16.69 7.91
C SER A 94 16.13 16.21 9.35
N ARG A 95 15.01 16.64 9.94
CA ARG A 95 14.54 16.15 11.25
C ARG A 95 13.24 15.37 11.13
N ILE A 96 12.90 14.93 9.92
CA ILE A 96 11.66 14.23 9.62
C ILE A 96 11.81 12.78 10.07
N CYS A 97 10.87 12.27 10.88
CA CYS A 97 10.77 10.87 11.31
C CYS A 97 12.06 10.38 12.03
N GLN A 98 12.70 11.21 12.83
CA GLN A 98 13.92 10.85 13.59
C GLN A 98 13.62 10.56 15.07
N GLU A 99 12.46 9.99 15.37
CA GLU A 99 12.07 9.67 16.74
C GLU A 99 12.88 8.51 17.31
N THR A 100 13.21 7.53 16.49
CA THR A 100 14.06 6.38 16.85
C THR A 100 14.99 6.03 15.71
N GLU A 101 16.10 5.37 16.02
CA GLU A 101 17.06 4.91 15.01
C GLU A 101 16.40 3.92 14.03
N GLN A 102 15.53 3.04 14.53
CA GLN A 102 14.84 2.01 13.74
C GLN A 102 13.90 2.62 12.69
N THR A 103 13.28 3.74 13.01
CA THR A 103 12.30 4.40 12.14
C THR A 103 12.84 5.61 11.40
N SER A 104 14.09 6.01 11.64
CA SER A 104 14.74 7.13 10.94
C SER A 104 14.88 6.83 9.43
N PRO A 105 14.63 7.82 8.56
CA PRO A 105 14.86 7.67 7.12
C PRO A 105 16.35 7.51 6.83
N ASP A 106 16.67 6.86 5.71
CA ASP A 106 18.05 6.57 5.33
C ASP A 106 18.28 6.80 3.82
N TYR A 107 19.54 6.70 3.39
CA TYR A 107 19.91 6.77 1.99
C TYR A 107 19.60 5.46 1.28
N GLY A 108 19.04 5.55 0.08
CA GLY A 108 18.80 4.42 -0.80
C GLY A 108 19.14 4.74 -2.23
N TYR A 109 19.26 3.72 -3.04
CA TYR A 109 19.50 3.83 -4.46
C TYR A 109 18.30 3.32 -5.26
N CYS A 110 17.82 4.12 -6.21
CA CYS A 110 16.76 3.75 -7.13
C CYS A 110 17.37 3.40 -8.49
N ALA A 111 17.46 2.11 -8.83
CA ALA A 111 18.05 1.64 -10.07
C ALA A 111 17.28 2.12 -11.31
N ALA A 112 15.95 2.20 -11.23
CA ALA A 112 15.10 2.64 -12.34
C ALA A 112 15.37 4.09 -12.79
N HIS A 113 15.80 4.94 -11.87
CA HIS A 113 16.12 6.35 -12.13
C HIS A 113 17.60 6.67 -12.01
N ASN A 114 18.45 5.67 -11.72
CA ASN A 114 19.89 5.83 -11.51
C ASN A 114 20.20 6.98 -10.53
N MET A 115 19.48 7.03 -9.39
CA MET A 115 19.60 8.13 -8.43
C MET A 115 19.61 7.65 -6.98
N ILE A 116 20.40 8.36 -6.17
CA ILE A 116 20.37 8.23 -4.71
C ILE A 116 19.22 9.12 -4.21
N TYR A 117 18.48 8.61 -3.21
CA TYR A 117 17.44 9.37 -2.53
C TYR A 117 17.55 9.18 -1.01
N PHE A 118 16.85 10.02 -0.25
CA PHE A 118 16.80 9.94 1.22
C PHE A 118 15.35 9.79 1.67
N GLY A 119 15.07 8.70 2.39
CA GLY A 119 13.70 8.42 2.85
C GLY A 119 13.45 6.95 3.17
N TYR A 120 12.36 6.46 2.60
CA TYR A 120 11.83 5.11 2.79
C TYR A 120 11.57 4.43 1.46
N LYS A 121 11.27 3.13 1.52
CA LYS A 121 10.62 2.38 0.44
C LYS A 121 9.27 1.89 0.91
N ILE A 122 8.29 1.89 0.03
CA ILE A 122 7.11 1.08 0.18
C ILE A 122 7.32 -0.23 -0.58
N HIS A 123 7.18 -1.34 0.09
CA HIS A 123 7.09 -2.67 -0.48
C HIS A 123 5.62 -3.02 -0.59
N ALA A 124 5.19 -3.61 -1.68
CA ALA A 124 3.80 -3.96 -1.85
C ALA A 124 3.63 -5.29 -2.60
N VAL A 125 2.59 -6.01 -2.22
CA VAL A 125 2.09 -7.16 -2.95
C VAL A 125 0.69 -6.84 -3.44
N CYS A 126 0.44 -7.07 -4.72
CA CYS A 126 -0.88 -6.92 -5.31
C CYS A 126 -1.29 -8.15 -6.13
N THR A 127 -2.59 -8.30 -6.36
CA THR A 127 -3.13 -9.31 -7.28
C THR A 127 -2.87 -8.92 -8.74
N GLN A 128 -3.01 -9.86 -9.66
CA GLN A 128 -2.96 -9.58 -11.11
C GLN A 128 -4.03 -8.57 -11.56
N GLN A 129 -5.14 -8.47 -10.83
CA GLN A 129 -6.20 -7.51 -11.09
C GLN A 129 -5.83 -6.09 -10.64
N GLY A 130 -4.78 -5.94 -9.82
CA GLY A 130 -4.31 -4.66 -9.33
C GLY A 130 -4.95 -4.25 -8.00
N ILE A 131 -5.12 -5.17 -7.08
CA ILE A 131 -5.61 -4.90 -5.72
C ILE A 131 -4.45 -5.10 -4.76
N PHE A 132 -4.10 -4.08 -3.99
CA PHE A 132 -3.05 -4.19 -2.96
C PHE A 132 -3.48 -5.15 -1.85
N LYS A 133 -2.84 -6.33 -1.78
CA LYS A 133 -3.08 -7.32 -0.73
C LYS A 133 -2.40 -6.89 0.57
N THR A 134 -1.07 -6.71 0.50
CA THR A 134 -0.25 -6.28 1.64
C THR A 134 0.74 -5.21 1.20
N PHE A 135 1.24 -4.44 2.17
CA PHE A 135 2.35 -3.52 1.97
C PHE A 135 3.06 -3.26 3.29
N ASP A 136 4.32 -2.86 3.21
CA ASP A 136 5.10 -2.39 4.34
C ASP A 136 6.00 -1.22 3.95
N ILE A 137 6.58 -0.56 4.95
CA ILE A 137 7.45 0.62 4.78
C ILE A 137 8.77 0.35 5.49
N SER A 138 9.84 0.24 4.74
CA SER A 138 11.19 0.11 5.25
C SER A 138 12.04 1.37 5.04
N LYS A 139 13.18 1.48 5.73
CA LYS A 139 14.21 2.46 5.40
C LYS A 139 14.70 2.26 3.97
N ALA A 140 15.10 3.34 3.31
CA ALA A 140 15.59 3.28 1.93
C ALA A 140 16.84 2.40 1.76
N SER A 141 17.66 2.22 2.80
CA SER A 141 18.85 1.36 2.81
C SER A 141 18.55 -0.14 2.85
N VAL A 142 17.37 -0.54 3.32
CA VAL A 142 17.00 -1.95 3.46
C VAL A 142 16.82 -2.57 2.07
N HIS A 143 17.42 -3.73 1.82
CA HIS A 143 17.27 -4.42 0.54
C HIS A 143 15.88 -5.03 0.39
N ASP A 144 15.30 -4.96 -0.81
CA ASP A 144 13.91 -5.36 -1.10
C ASP A 144 13.61 -6.81 -0.74
N ILE A 145 14.64 -7.68 -0.80
CA ILE A 145 14.53 -9.11 -0.52
C ILE A 145 14.05 -9.40 0.90
N HIS A 146 14.36 -8.54 1.87
CA HIS A 146 13.95 -8.75 3.27
C HIS A 146 12.45 -8.66 3.49
N TYR A 147 11.71 -8.02 2.58
CA TYR A 147 10.24 -8.02 2.66
C TYR A 147 9.63 -9.40 2.42
N LEU A 148 10.37 -10.33 1.82
CA LEU A 148 9.91 -11.71 1.64
C LEU A 148 9.69 -12.44 2.98
N ASP A 149 10.38 -12.04 4.05
CA ASP A 149 10.17 -12.56 5.40
C ASP A 149 8.77 -12.22 5.95
N ASP A 150 8.26 -11.04 5.61
CA ASP A 150 6.90 -10.64 5.97
C ASP A 150 5.86 -11.30 5.07
N VAL A 151 6.16 -11.44 3.79
CA VAL A 151 5.25 -12.02 2.79
C VAL A 151 4.91 -13.48 3.13
N LYS A 152 5.86 -14.29 3.59
CA LYS A 152 5.62 -15.69 3.96
C LYS A 152 4.62 -15.87 5.11
N ASN A 153 4.45 -14.84 5.96
CA ASN A 153 3.47 -14.82 7.04
C ASN A 153 2.08 -14.31 6.61
N GLN A 154 1.99 -13.75 5.40
CA GLN A 154 0.79 -13.05 4.91
C GLN A 154 0.13 -13.76 3.73
N LEU A 155 0.89 -14.59 3.00
CA LEU A 155 0.44 -15.33 1.83
C LEU A 155 0.81 -16.82 1.96
N ASN A 156 0.05 -17.66 1.28
CA ASN A 156 0.35 -19.09 1.14
C ASN A 156 -0.24 -19.64 -0.16
N HIS A 157 0.24 -20.82 -0.59
CA HIS A 157 -0.28 -21.56 -1.74
C HIS A 157 -0.47 -20.70 -3.00
N CYS A 158 0.55 -19.93 -3.40
CA CYS A 158 0.43 -19.00 -4.52
C CYS A 158 1.75 -18.87 -5.32
N ILE A 159 1.63 -18.30 -6.51
CA ILE A 159 2.75 -17.83 -7.31
C ILE A 159 3.00 -16.36 -6.98
N LEU A 160 4.23 -16.01 -6.64
CA LEU A 160 4.66 -14.63 -6.40
C LEU A 160 5.64 -14.20 -7.49
N ILE A 161 5.28 -13.21 -8.27
CA ILE A 161 6.10 -12.70 -9.37
C ILE A 161 6.79 -11.41 -8.93
N GLY A 162 8.12 -11.44 -8.87
CA GLY A 162 8.97 -10.31 -8.52
C GLY A 162 9.93 -9.88 -9.62
N ASP A 163 10.70 -8.83 -9.35
CA ASP A 163 11.80 -8.40 -10.21
C ASP A 163 13.12 -9.12 -9.85
N LYS A 164 14.23 -8.74 -10.52
CA LYS A 164 15.56 -9.28 -10.23
C LYS A 164 16.07 -8.96 -8.83
N GLY A 165 15.54 -7.94 -8.17
CA GLY A 165 15.88 -7.56 -6.78
C GLY A 165 15.49 -8.63 -5.77
N TYR A 166 14.49 -9.46 -6.10
CA TYR A 166 14.04 -10.57 -5.25
C TYR A 166 14.69 -11.90 -5.58
N LEU A 167 15.69 -11.95 -6.48
CA LEU A 167 16.34 -13.17 -6.88
C LEU A 167 17.25 -13.71 -5.78
N SER A 168 16.86 -14.82 -5.12
CA SER A 168 17.65 -15.56 -4.14
C SER A 168 17.16 -16.99 -4.04
N ARG A 169 18.06 -17.97 -4.24
CA ARG A 169 17.74 -19.38 -4.08
C ARG A 169 17.33 -19.75 -2.66
N GLN A 170 17.94 -19.09 -1.67
CA GLN A 170 17.62 -19.33 -0.26
C GLN A 170 16.18 -18.89 0.05
N TYR A 171 15.79 -17.66 -0.32
CA TYR A 171 14.43 -17.17 -0.12
C TYR A 171 13.40 -17.95 -0.95
N GLN A 172 13.73 -18.38 -2.17
CA GLN A 172 12.83 -19.21 -2.97
C GLN A 172 12.51 -20.54 -2.27
N ARG A 173 13.50 -21.20 -1.69
CA ARG A 173 13.30 -22.44 -0.91
C ARG A 173 12.49 -22.15 0.37
N ASP A 174 12.89 -21.16 1.16
CA ASP A 174 12.21 -20.83 2.41
C ASP A 174 10.72 -20.50 2.19
N LEU A 175 10.38 -19.71 1.18
CA LEU A 175 9.01 -19.40 0.80
C LEU A 175 8.21 -20.62 0.37
N PHE A 176 8.85 -21.52 -0.41
CA PHE A 176 8.21 -22.76 -0.85
C PHE A 176 7.97 -23.71 0.32
N ASP A 177 8.99 -23.96 1.12
CA ASP A 177 8.95 -24.93 2.22
C ASP A 177 8.03 -24.46 3.37
N SER A 178 8.02 -23.16 3.68
CA SER A 178 7.26 -22.61 4.81
C SER A 178 5.81 -22.22 4.48
N ALA A 179 5.55 -21.81 3.24
CA ALA A 179 4.25 -21.23 2.87
C ALA A 179 3.70 -21.72 1.51
N ALA A 180 4.35 -22.66 0.84
CA ALA A 180 4.02 -23.13 -0.49
C ALA A 180 3.89 -21.96 -1.52
N ILE A 181 4.80 -20.98 -1.42
CA ILE A 181 4.86 -19.84 -2.33
C ILE A 181 5.94 -20.11 -3.39
N GLU A 182 5.54 -20.14 -4.65
CA GLU A 182 6.45 -20.21 -5.78
C GLU A 182 6.92 -18.81 -6.19
N LEU A 183 8.12 -18.40 -5.74
CA LEU A 183 8.70 -17.12 -6.13
C LEU A 183 9.33 -17.20 -7.52
N THR A 184 8.75 -16.48 -8.47
CA THR A 184 9.21 -16.40 -9.86
C THR A 184 9.83 -15.03 -10.14
N THR A 185 11.12 -15.01 -10.50
CA THR A 185 11.88 -13.79 -10.83
C THR A 185 12.66 -13.96 -12.12
N PRO A 186 12.95 -12.85 -12.85
CA PRO A 186 13.84 -12.92 -14.00
C PRO A 186 15.25 -13.36 -13.59
N LYS A 187 15.80 -14.39 -14.24
CA LYS A 187 17.18 -14.81 -14.04
C LYS A 187 18.16 -13.80 -14.67
N ARG A 188 19.37 -13.73 -14.14
CA ARG A 188 20.44 -12.94 -14.75
C ARG A 188 21.00 -13.69 -15.97
N THR A 189 21.33 -12.97 -17.05
CA THR A 189 21.89 -13.57 -18.28
C THR A 189 23.20 -14.32 -18.06
N SER A 190 23.92 -14.00 -17.00
CA SER A 190 25.17 -14.68 -16.59
C SER A 190 24.95 -15.99 -15.81
N GLN A 191 23.71 -16.37 -15.50
CA GLN A 191 23.44 -17.63 -14.79
C GLN A 191 23.48 -18.82 -15.75
N VAL A 192 24.08 -19.92 -15.28
CA VAL A 192 24.20 -21.17 -16.07
C VAL A 192 22.85 -21.74 -16.50
N ASP A 193 21.84 -21.55 -15.66
CA ASP A 193 20.45 -21.97 -15.87
C ASP A 193 19.55 -20.85 -16.38
N PHE A 194 20.11 -19.90 -17.15
CA PHE A 194 19.37 -18.78 -17.71
C PHE A 194 18.24 -19.27 -18.60
N GLU A 195 17.03 -18.81 -18.29
CA GLU A 195 15.83 -18.93 -19.11
C GLU A 195 15.21 -17.55 -19.31
N PRO A 196 14.74 -17.24 -20.52
CA PRO A 196 14.02 -15.99 -20.76
C PRO A 196 12.78 -15.89 -19.87
N PHE A 197 12.61 -14.76 -19.22
CA PHE A 197 11.43 -14.52 -18.39
C PHE A 197 10.15 -14.53 -19.24
N LYS A 198 9.20 -15.38 -18.88
CA LYS A 198 7.97 -15.61 -19.67
C LYS A 198 7.25 -14.29 -19.98
N PRO A 199 6.84 -14.05 -21.24
CA PRO A 199 6.15 -12.80 -21.62
C PRO A 199 4.92 -12.50 -20.77
N LEU A 200 4.17 -13.54 -20.36
CA LEU A 200 3.02 -13.43 -19.47
C LEU A 200 3.39 -12.78 -18.13
N TYR A 201 4.46 -13.21 -17.49
CA TYR A 201 4.93 -12.67 -16.22
C TYR A 201 5.43 -11.23 -16.35
N ARG A 202 6.11 -10.91 -17.47
CA ARG A 202 6.52 -9.54 -17.78
C ARG A 202 5.31 -8.62 -17.96
N LYS A 203 4.28 -9.08 -18.65
CA LYS A 203 3.02 -8.35 -18.81
C LYS A 203 2.30 -8.15 -17.47
N ALA A 204 2.24 -9.20 -16.65
CA ALA A 204 1.62 -9.15 -15.33
C ALA A 204 2.28 -8.10 -14.44
N ARG A 205 3.62 -8.04 -14.37
CA ARG A 205 4.35 -7.06 -13.55
C ARG A 205 4.01 -5.60 -13.83
N LYS A 206 3.67 -5.24 -15.07
CA LYS A 206 3.22 -3.89 -15.40
C LYS A 206 2.03 -3.41 -14.57
N ARG A 207 1.27 -4.35 -13.97
CA ARG A 207 0.13 -4.00 -13.14
C ARG A 207 0.54 -3.29 -11.84
N ILE A 208 1.56 -3.78 -11.13
CA ILE A 208 2.01 -3.13 -9.89
C ILE A 208 2.68 -1.79 -10.19
N GLU A 209 3.41 -1.67 -11.29
CA GLU A 209 3.99 -0.41 -11.77
C GLU A 209 2.88 0.63 -12.05
N THR A 210 1.77 0.19 -12.70
CA THR A 210 0.60 1.05 -12.93
C THR A 210 -0.04 1.51 -11.62
N LEU A 211 -0.17 0.62 -10.62
CA LEU A 211 -0.70 0.99 -9.31
C LEU A 211 0.18 2.03 -8.60
N PHE A 212 1.49 1.87 -8.65
CA PHE A 212 2.41 2.86 -8.10
C PHE A 212 2.30 4.22 -8.82
N SER A 213 2.18 4.22 -10.15
CA SER A 213 1.90 5.46 -10.90
C SER A 213 0.57 6.10 -10.47
N GLN A 214 -0.50 5.32 -10.32
CA GLN A 214 -1.78 5.83 -9.84
C GLN A 214 -1.68 6.43 -8.44
N LEU A 215 -0.95 5.78 -7.52
CA LEU A 215 -0.68 6.34 -6.19
C LEU A 215 0.11 7.65 -6.26
N CYS A 216 1.05 7.78 -7.19
CA CYS A 216 1.81 9.02 -7.39
C CYS A 216 0.94 10.13 -7.98
N ASP A 217 0.22 9.85 -9.05
CA ASP A 217 -0.46 10.86 -9.87
C ASP A 217 -1.79 11.30 -9.25
N GLN A 218 -2.58 10.37 -8.72
CA GLN A 218 -3.92 10.66 -8.22
C GLN A 218 -3.96 10.88 -6.71
N PHE A 219 -3.12 10.17 -5.96
CA PHE A 219 -3.09 10.26 -4.50
C PHE A 219 -1.88 11.03 -3.96
N ASN A 220 -0.97 11.48 -4.83
CA ASN A 220 0.24 12.22 -4.43
C ASN A 220 1.01 11.49 -3.30
N ILE A 221 1.23 10.17 -3.41
CA ILE A 221 1.80 9.37 -2.31
C ILE A 221 3.19 9.86 -1.90
N ARG A 222 3.98 10.35 -2.84
CA ARG A 222 5.33 10.92 -2.61
C ARG A 222 5.29 12.25 -1.86
N ARG A 223 4.15 12.98 -1.86
CA ARG A 223 3.99 14.23 -1.10
C ARG A 223 3.49 13.91 0.32
N ASN A 224 4.43 13.56 1.20
CA ASN A 224 4.15 13.25 2.59
C ASN A 224 4.88 14.23 3.52
N TYR A 225 4.12 15.15 4.12
CA TYR A 225 4.66 16.19 5.00
C TYR A 225 4.52 15.83 6.50
N ALA A 226 4.41 14.56 6.83
CA ALA A 226 4.43 14.12 8.22
C ALA A 226 5.81 14.34 8.83
N LYS A 227 5.84 14.71 10.10
CA LYS A 227 7.09 14.90 10.84
C LYS A 227 7.49 13.65 11.63
N SER A 228 6.52 12.79 11.98
CA SER A 228 6.72 11.53 12.71
C SER A 228 6.53 10.33 11.78
N PHE A 229 7.22 9.22 12.09
CA PHE A 229 7.09 7.98 11.31
C PHE A 229 5.65 7.44 11.33
N THR A 230 5.02 7.39 12.52
CA THR A 230 3.59 7.00 12.62
C THR A 230 2.70 7.88 11.76
N GLY A 231 2.95 9.18 11.74
CA GLY A 231 2.21 10.11 10.87
C GLY A 231 2.49 9.89 9.38
N PHE A 232 3.72 9.50 9.03
CA PHE A 232 4.13 9.15 7.66
C PHE A 232 3.42 7.88 7.20
N ALA A 233 3.51 6.81 7.99
CA ALA A 233 2.91 5.51 7.69
C ALA A 233 1.38 5.60 7.59
N THR A 234 0.70 6.27 8.52
CA THR A 234 -0.75 6.42 8.44
C THR A 234 -1.23 7.26 7.26
N ARG A 235 -0.43 8.18 6.74
CA ARG A 235 -0.75 8.89 5.48
C ARG A 235 -0.62 7.97 4.27
N ILE A 236 0.36 7.10 4.24
CA ILE A 236 0.51 6.07 3.19
C ILE A 236 -0.69 5.13 3.24
N LEU A 237 -0.97 4.55 4.41
CA LEU A 237 -2.13 3.69 4.64
C LEU A 237 -3.43 4.34 4.16
N SER A 238 -3.69 5.59 4.54
CA SER A 238 -4.91 6.30 4.13
C SER A 238 -5.05 6.44 2.61
N LYS A 239 -3.94 6.63 1.89
CA LYS A 239 -3.96 6.76 0.42
C LYS A 239 -4.20 5.41 -0.26
N ILE A 240 -3.58 4.35 0.24
CA ILE A 240 -3.81 2.98 -0.27
C ILE A 240 -5.25 2.55 0.03
N THR A 241 -5.75 2.83 1.24
CA THR A 241 -7.15 2.56 1.60
C THR A 241 -8.13 3.30 0.69
N ALA A 242 -7.87 4.58 0.39
CA ALA A 242 -8.71 5.36 -0.52
C ALA A 242 -8.74 4.74 -1.92
N LEU A 243 -7.58 4.30 -2.45
CA LEU A 243 -7.52 3.59 -3.72
C LEU A 243 -8.35 2.29 -3.67
N THR A 244 -8.18 1.48 -2.62
CA THR A 244 -8.92 0.22 -2.43
C THR A 244 -10.43 0.47 -2.34
N MET A 245 -10.87 1.52 -1.64
CA MET A 245 -12.28 1.92 -1.55
C MET A 245 -12.86 2.31 -2.92
N ILE A 246 -12.10 3.06 -3.72
CA ILE A 246 -12.52 3.42 -5.08
C ILE A 246 -12.68 2.18 -5.95
N GLN A 247 -11.74 1.25 -5.89
CA GLN A 247 -11.82 -0.02 -6.60
C GLN A 247 -13.10 -0.80 -6.21
N TRP A 248 -13.41 -0.83 -4.93
CA TRP A 248 -14.60 -1.51 -4.42
C TRP A 248 -15.90 -0.83 -4.86
N ILE A 249 -15.98 0.50 -4.80
CA ILE A 249 -17.12 1.27 -5.33
C ILE A 249 -17.30 1.01 -6.82
N ASN A 250 -16.21 0.99 -7.59
CA ASN A 250 -16.27 0.69 -9.02
C ASN A 250 -16.83 -0.70 -9.29
N LEU A 251 -16.35 -1.71 -8.53
CA LEU A 251 -16.89 -3.08 -8.64
C LEU A 251 -18.40 -3.11 -8.39
N ARG A 252 -18.87 -2.46 -7.33
CA ARG A 252 -20.31 -2.41 -6.98
C ARG A 252 -21.16 -1.66 -8.00
N ASN A 253 -20.57 -0.72 -8.71
CA ASN A 253 -21.25 0.02 -9.79
C ASN A 253 -21.13 -0.66 -11.16
N GLY A 254 -20.53 -1.86 -11.26
CA GLY A 254 -20.27 -2.54 -12.53
C GLY A 254 -19.18 -1.89 -13.39
N ASN A 255 -18.39 -0.98 -12.83
CA ASN A 255 -17.30 -0.31 -13.52
C ASN A 255 -16.00 -1.11 -13.44
N HIS A 256 -15.08 -0.83 -14.37
CA HIS A 256 -13.73 -1.40 -14.29
C HIS A 256 -13.01 -0.91 -13.02
N ILE A 257 -12.58 -1.82 -12.14
CA ILE A 257 -12.07 -1.51 -10.78
C ILE A 257 -10.93 -0.49 -10.78
N ASN A 258 -10.05 -0.52 -11.78
CA ASN A 258 -8.87 0.36 -11.87
C ASN A 258 -9.15 1.70 -12.58
N ASN A 259 -10.39 1.99 -12.96
CA ASN A 259 -10.76 3.29 -13.50
C ASN A 259 -11.03 4.28 -12.35
N LEU A 260 -9.96 4.78 -11.75
CA LEU A 260 -10.04 5.61 -10.54
C LEU A 260 -10.60 7.02 -10.77
N LYS A 261 -10.85 7.41 -12.03
CA LYS A 261 -11.43 8.72 -12.37
C LYS A 261 -12.95 8.72 -12.36
N ILE A 262 -13.59 7.56 -12.51
CA ILE A 262 -15.06 7.40 -12.56
C ILE A 262 -15.53 6.89 -11.19
N VAL A 263 -15.54 7.74 -10.20
CA VAL A 263 -15.99 7.36 -8.84
C VAL A 263 -17.37 7.92 -8.51
N VAL A 264 -17.81 8.95 -9.21
CA VAL A 264 -19.05 9.67 -8.90
C VAL A 264 -19.74 10.02 -10.21
N ALA A 265 -20.53 9.13 -10.71
CA ALA A 265 -21.65 9.45 -11.58
C ALA A 265 -22.95 9.15 -10.82
#